data_4f9cd8c31418ec6be91a3dafc9f214fd
#
_entry.id   4f9cd8c31418ec6be91a3dafc9f214fd
#
_cell.length_a   1.000
_cell.length_b   1.000
_cell.length_c   1.000
_cell.angle_alpha   90.00
_cell.angle_beta   90.00
_cell.angle_gamma   90.00
#
_symmetry.space_group_name_H-M   'P 1'
#
loop_
_entity.id
_entity.type
_entity.pdbx_description
1 polymer ?
#
loop_
_entity_poly.entity_id
_entity_poly.type
_entity_poly.pdbx_seq_one_letter_code
_entity_poly.pdbx_strand_id
1 'polypeptide(L)'
;MLIGFTGARGFIGSYLLRYIRSRKMGTVRVLLRKVTAVDEDGDTEVVNGDLLSLKDCERFVQGVDLILHLAHCNVPVNSDLDQSKDALSNMIPLLNLLHAIETNKTKPHVVYFSSGGAIYGRRAERVPFRETDFCQPLSSYGIQKLTAEHYLRLAAEKGHITCTVLRLGNAYGTLLPRHRMQGLIGVAVNQILHNSPVRIFGSPENIRDYVHLDDVCAIVEKVISRKNPFAILNVGSGRGHSVADVLQNIQDCMDSPLKVEVIEDPEWGRWLSDWVVLDIDKARTEFGWVPVVDFRTAIRAMTTECREQSKSLTAMT
;
A
#
# COMPACT_ATOMS: atom_id res chain seq x y z
N MET A 1 23.43 0.51 -6.80
CA MET A 1 22.53 0.62 -5.64
C MET A 1 21.79 -0.69 -5.51
N LEU A 2 21.84 -1.32 -4.32
CA LEU A 2 21.11 -2.54 -4.00
C LEU A 2 19.80 -2.18 -3.27
N ILE A 3 18.67 -2.55 -3.86
CA ILE A 3 17.32 -2.23 -3.37
C ILE A 3 16.71 -3.48 -2.75
N GLY A 4 16.53 -3.48 -1.44
CA GLY A 4 15.86 -4.54 -0.70
C GLY A 4 14.34 -4.35 -0.70
N PHE A 5 13.59 -5.42 -1.01
CA PHE A 5 12.13 -5.45 -0.94
C PHE A 5 11.65 -6.42 0.12
N THR A 6 10.79 -5.95 1.00
CA THR A 6 9.90 -6.81 1.79
C THR A 6 8.48 -6.63 1.30
N GLY A 7 7.71 -7.71 1.20
CA GLY A 7 6.35 -7.64 0.67
C GLY A 7 6.25 -7.49 -0.85
N ALA A 8 7.29 -7.89 -1.59
CA ALA A 8 7.39 -7.79 -3.06
C ALA A 8 6.24 -8.47 -3.82
N ARG A 9 5.60 -9.51 -3.25
CA ARG A 9 4.45 -10.22 -3.84
C ARG A 9 3.09 -9.62 -3.44
N GLY A 10 3.08 -8.54 -2.66
CA GLY A 10 1.87 -7.81 -2.29
C GLY A 10 1.31 -6.99 -3.45
N PHE A 11 0.14 -6.40 -3.26
CA PHE A 11 -0.54 -5.56 -4.26
C PHE A 11 0.36 -4.43 -4.77
N ILE A 12 0.82 -3.56 -3.88
CA ILE A 12 1.71 -2.45 -4.24
C ILE A 12 3.10 -2.97 -4.59
N GLY A 13 3.61 -3.95 -3.81
CA GLY A 13 4.96 -4.46 -3.96
C GLY A 13 5.25 -5.07 -5.32
N SER A 14 4.33 -5.88 -5.85
CA SER A 14 4.50 -6.51 -7.18
C SER A 14 4.47 -5.49 -8.32
N TYR A 15 3.66 -4.45 -8.21
CA TYR A 15 3.61 -3.37 -9.18
C TYR A 15 4.89 -2.54 -9.16
N LEU A 16 5.30 -2.12 -7.98
CA LEU A 16 6.51 -1.33 -7.78
C LEU A 16 7.78 -2.09 -8.17
N LEU A 17 7.84 -3.40 -7.91
CA LEU A 17 8.95 -4.25 -8.35
C LEU A 17 9.10 -4.24 -9.87
N ARG A 18 8.00 -4.43 -10.61
CA ARG A 18 8.00 -4.33 -12.09
C ARG A 18 8.44 -2.95 -12.57
N TYR A 19 7.94 -1.89 -11.94
CA TYR A 19 8.32 -0.51 -12.28
C TYR A 19 9.82 -0.28 -12.09
N ILE A 20 10.39 -0.65 -10.96
CA ILE A 20 11.83 -0.47 -10.66
C ILE A 20 12.71 -1.24 -11.64
N ARG A 21 12.31 -2.47 -11.99
CA ARG A 21 13.02 -3.28 -12.98
C ARG A 21 12.95 -2.65 -14.38
N SER A 22 11.77 -2.24 -14.83
CA SER A 22 11.59 -1.62 -16.16
C SER A 22 12.40 -0.33 -16.33
N ARG A 23 12.60 0.41 -15.22
CA ARG A 23 13.39 1.65 -15.18
C ARG A 23 14.88 1.41 -14.89
N LYS A 24 15.31 0.16 -14.63
CA LYS A 24 16.69 -0.20 -14.28
C LYS A 24 17.26 0.64 -13.14
N MET A 25 16.47 0.85 -12.09
CA MET A 25 16.82 1.76 -10.98
C MET A 25 17.91 1.22 -10.06
N GLY A 26 18.25 -0.05 -10.15
CA GLY A 26 19.28 -0.73 -9.36
C GLY A 26 19.10 -2.24 -9.36
N THR A 27 20.03 -2.93 -8.71
CA THR A 27 19.90 -4.37 -8.44
C THR A 27 18.87 -4.57 -7.33
N VAL A 28 18.02 -5.57 -7.48
CA VAL A 28 16.93 -5.83 -6.54
C VAL A 28 17.21 -7.08 -5.72
N ARG A 29 17.02 -7.00 -4.41
CA ARG A 29 16.97 -8.14 -3.49
C ARG A 29 15.58 -8.24 -2.88
N VAL A 30 14.96 -9.42 -2.94
CA VAL A 30 13.63 -9.67 -2.35
C VAL A 30 13.72 -10.65 -1.18
N LEU A 31 13.01 -10.39 -0.08
CA LEU A 31 12.84 -11.36 1.00
C LEU A 31 11.52 -12.08 0.81
N LEU A 32 11.54 -13.40 0.60
CA LEU A 32 10.37 -14.24 0.35
C LEU A 32 10.32 -15.42 1.30
N ARG A 33 9.16 -15.67 1.91
CA ARG A 33 8.91 -16.84 2.78
C ARG A 33 8.85 -18.17 2.02
N LYS A 34 8.48 -18.12 0.76
CA LYS A 34 8.47 -19.27 -0.16
C LYS A 34 8.99 -18.81 -1.51
N VAL A 35 10.00 -19.46 -2.00
CA VAL A 35 10.57 -19.22 -3.33
C VAL A 35 9.90 -20.15 -4.32
N THR A 36 9.59 -19.66 -5.51
CA THR A 36 9.04 -20.43 -6.62
C THR A 36 9.94 -20.20 -7.84
N ALA A 37 9.91 -21.12 -8.82
CA ALA A 37 10.72 -21.01 -10.04
C ALA A 37 10.54 -19.70 -10.82
N VAL A 38 9.39 -19.01 -10.67
CA VAL A 38 9.12 -17.72 -11.32
C VAL A 38 9.92 -16.57 -10.71
N ASP A 39 10.51 -16.74 -9.52
CA ASP A 39 11.29 -15.70 -8.84
C ASP A 39 12.76 -15.68 -9.30
N GLU A 40 13.21 -16.71 -10.02
CA GLU A 40 14.58 -16.88 -10.49
C GLU A 40 14.77 -16.31 -11.91
N ASP A 41 14.46 -15.04 -12.11
CA ASP A 41 14.57 -14.37 -13.42
C ASP A 41 15.97 -13.79 -13.73
N GLY A 42 16.97 -14.13 -12.94
CA GLY A 42 18.37 -13.76 -13.13
C GLY A 42 18.75 -12.34 -12.71
N ASP A 43 17.79 -11.40 -12.70
CA ASP A 43 18.03 -9.98 -12.36
C ASP A 43 17.69 -9.64 -10.90
N THR A 44 17.18 -10.62 -10.14
CA THR A 44 16.75 -10.42 -8.76
C THR A 44 17.42 -11.41 -7.81
N GLU A 45 18.06 -10.87 -6.80
CA GLU A 45 18.60 -11.68 -5.71
C GLU A 45 17.46 -12.07 -4.75
N VAL A 46 17.25 -13.36 -4.55
CA VAL A 46 16.20 -13.89 -3.68
C VAL A 46 16.79 -14.38 -2.37
N VAL A 47 16.34 -13.80 -1.26
CA VAL A 47 16.60 -14.30 0.08
C VAL A 47 15.37 -15.09 0.53
N ASN A 48 15.50 -16.42 0.62
CA ASN A 48 14.47 -17.25 1.24
C ASN A 48 14.54 -17.11 2.75
N GLY A 49 13.49 -16.53 3.37
CA GLY A 49 13.48 -16.26 4.79
C GLY A 49 12.20 -15.57 5.27
N ASP A 50 12.10 -15.38 6.56
CA ASP A 50 10.99 -14.70 7.23
C ASP A 50 11.51 -13.54 8.10
N LEU A 51 10.82 -12.40 8.08
CA LEU A 51 11.12 -11.26 8.95
C LEU A 51 10.94 -11.56 10.45
N LEU A 52 10.26 -12.65 10.81
CA LEU A 52 10.22 -13.15 12.18
C LEU A 52 11.57 -13.77 12.61
N SER A 53 12.42 -14.14 11.68
CA SER A 53 13.77 -14.66 11.93
C SER A 53 14.79 -13.53 11.83
N LEU A 54 15.43 -13.19 12.97
CA LEU A 54 16.49 -12.18 12.99
C LEU A 54 17.62 -12.54 12.03
N LYS A 55 18.04 -13.82 11.99
CA LYS A 55 19.09 -14.32 11.08
C LYS A 55 18.74 -14.07 9.60
N ASP A 56 17.47 -14.21 9.23
CA ASP A 56 17.05 -13.95 7.86
C ASP A 56 17.04 -12.45 7.55
N CYS A 57 16.65 -11.62 8.52
CA CYS A 57 16.79 -10.17 8.43
C CYS A 57 18.25 -9.74 8.27
N GLU A 58 19.17 -10.32 9.03
CA GLU A 58 20.62 -10.04 8.92
C GLU A 58 21.16 -10.36 7.53
N ARG A 59 20.79 -11.51 6.98
CA ARG A 59 21.17 -11.87 5.59
C ARG A 59 20.57 -10.92 4.56
N PHE A 60 19.32 -10.52 4.78
CA PHE A 60 18.61 -9.63 3.86
C PHE A 60 19.23 -8.24 3.80
N VAL A 61 19.63 -7.66 4.92
CA VAL A 61 20.13 -6.28 4.99
C VAL A 61 21.59 -6.09 4.57
N GLN A 62 22.34 -7.18 4.33
CA GLN A 62 23.76 -7.08 3.98
C GLN A 62 23.97 -6.30 2.68
N GLY A 63 24.68 -5.16 2.76
CA GLY A 63 25.02 -4.31 1.61
C GLY A 63 23.82 -3.61 0.94
N VAL A 64 22.64 -3.61 1.58
CA VAL A 64 21.46 -2.93 1.03
C VAL A 64 21.54 -1.43 1.25
N ASP A 65 21.39 -0.66 0.18
CA ASP A 65 21.42 0.81 0.18
C ASP A 65 20.06 1.44 0.43
N LEU A 66 18.99 0.74 0.02
CA LEU A 66 17.59 1.18 0.09
C LEU A 66 16.70 0.00 0.46
N ILE A 67 15.78 0.17 1.40
CA ILE A 67 14.78 -0.83 1.75
C ILE A 67 13.39 -0.27 1.45
N LEU A 68 12.64 -0.95 0.60
CA LEU A 68 11.23 -0.71 0.37
C LEU A 68 10.44 -1.69 1.26
N HIS A 69 9.93 -1.18 2.40
CA HIS A 69 9.27 -2.01 3.40
C HIS A 69 7.75 -1.96 3.23
N LEU A 70 7.21 -2.95 2.47
CA LEU A 70 5.78 -3.12 2.20
C LEU A 70 5.17 -4.33 2.92
N ALA A 71 5.99 -5.16 3.57
CA ALA A 71 5.50 -6.35 4.27
C ALA A 71 4.54 -5.95 5.38
N HIS A 72 3.30 -6.45 5.28
CA HIS A 72 2.26 -6.33 6.28
C HIS A 72 1.28 -7.49 6.09
N CYS A 73 0.90 -8.17 7.19
CA CYS A 73 0.16 -9.43 7.10
C CYS A 73 -1.35 -9.23 6.96
N ASN A 74 -1.90 -8.15 7.52
CA ASN A 74 -3.34 -7.92 7.58
C ASN A 74 -3.76 -6.63 6.89
N VAL A 75 -5.06 -6.51 6.65
CA VAL A 75 -5.74 -5.32 6.13
C VAL A 75 -6.71 -4.81 7.22
N PRO A 76 -7.18 -3.55 7.14
CA PRO A 76 -8.05 -2.98 8.18
C PRO A 76 -9.23 -3.86 8.59
N VAL A 77 -9.82 -4.58 7.62
CA VAL A 77 -11.00 -5.43 7.82
C VAL A 77 -10.76 -6.61 8.77
N ASN A 78 -9.53 -7.15 8.81
CA ASN A 78 -9.20 -8.37 9.55
C ASN A 78 -8.33 -8.11 10.79
N SER A 79 -7.81 -6.89 10.96
CA SER A 79 -6.83 -6.58 11.99
C SER A 79 -7.39 -6.65 13.42
N ASP A 80 -8.69 -6.42 13.57
CA ASP A 80 -9.33 -6.38 14.88
C ASP A 80 -9.86 -7.75 15.36
N LEU A 81 -9.83 -8.77 14.48
CA LEU A 81 -10.25 -10.15 14.84
C LEU A 81 -9.33 -10.81 15.87
N ASP A 82 -8.03 -10.54 15.80
CA ASP A 82 -7.01 -11.02 16.74
C ASP A 82 -5.87 -9.99 16.80
N GLN A 83 -6.05 -8.99 17.65
CA GLN A 83 -5.12 -7.86 17.78
C GLN A 83 -3.72 -8.30 18.23
N SER A 84 -3.63 -9.33 19.10
CA SER A 84 -2.34 -9.84 19.58
C SER A 84 -1.56 -10.49 18.45
N LYS A 85 -2.22 -11.37 17.68
CA LYS A 85 -1.62 -12.01 16.52
C LYS A 85 -1.25 -11.00 15.45
N ASP A 86 -2.10 -9.99 15.22
CA ASP A 86 -1.86 -8.92 14.28
C ASP A 86 -0.61 -8.11 14.68
N ALA A 87 -0.49 -7.71 15.95
CA ALA A 87 0.67 -7.00 16.47
C ALA A 87 1.96 -7.81 16.32
N LEU A 88 1.94 -9.10 16.73
CA LEU A 88 3.10 -9.98 16.60
C LEU A 88 3.52 -10.15 15.13
N SER A 89 2.57 -10.29 14.22
CA SER A 89 2.84 -10.54 12.79
C SER A 89 3.36 -9.32 12.02
N ASN A 90 3.24 -8.12 12.57
CA ASN A 90 3.65 -6.88 11.89
C ASN A 90 4.73 -6.11 12.65
N MET A 91 4.64 -6.02 13.98
CA MET A 91 5.61 -5.23 14.75
C MET A 91 6.92 -5.98 14.96
N ILE A 92 6.89 -7.27 15.31
CA ILE A 92 8.12 -8.07 15.48
C ILE A 92 8.95 -8.12 14.18
N PRO A 93 8.36 -8.37 12.98
CA PRO A 93 9.07 -8.26 11.71
C PRO A 93 9.80 -6.93 11.51
N LEU A 94 9.13 -5.79 11.78
CA LEU A 94 9.76 -4.49 11.67
C LEU A 94 10.91 -4.31 12.67
N LEU A 95 10.72 -4.69 13.93
CA LEU A 95 11.76 -4.55 14.96
C LEU A 95 12.97 -5.44 14.68
N ASN A 96 12.76 -6.67 14.20
CA ASN A 96 13.85 -7.55 13.75
C ASN A 96 14.62 -6.93 12.58
N LEU A 97 13.92 -6.34 11.61
CA LEU A 97 14.55 -5.65 10.49
C LEU A 97 15.42 -4.47 10.96
N LEU A 98 14.90 -3.63 11.87
CA LEU A 98 15.64 -2.50 12.44
C LEU A 98 16.85 -2.97 13.26
N HIS A 99 16.71 -4.02 14.06
CA HIS A 99 17.79 -4.61 14.81
C HIS A 99 18.89 -5.19 13.89
N ALA A 100 18.52 -5.88 12.83
CA ALA A 100 19.46 -6.39 11.84
C ALA A 100 20.23 -5.25 11.14
N ILE A 101 19.58 -4.13 10.82
CA ILE A 101 20.24 -2.94 10.26
C ILE A 101 21.27 -2.37 11.24
N GLU A 102 20.88 -2.20 12.51
CA GLU A 102 21.76 -1.69 13.57
C GLU A 102 23.00 -2.58 13.75
N THR A 103 22.79 -3.90 13.85
CA THR A 103 23.87 -4.87 14.05
C THR A 103 24.83 -4.92 12.88
N ASN A 104 24.33 -4.88 11.64
CA ASN A 104 25.14 -4.90 10.42
C ASN A 104 25.73 -3.53 10.05
N LYS A 105 25.33 -2.45 10.72
CA LYS A 105 25.80 -1.07 10.47
C LYS A 105 25.65 -0.61 9.02
N THR A 106 24.63 -1.09 8.33
CA THR A 106 24.44 -0.84 6.88
C THR A 106 23.92 0.56 6.57
N LYS A 107 23.19 1.20 7.48
CA LYS A 107 22.59 2.55 7.34
C LYS A 107 21.81 2.78 6.02
N PRO A 108 20.88 1.91 5.65
CA PRO A 108 20.10 2.09 4.43
C PRO A 108 19.13 3.27 4.53
N HIS A 109 18.64 3.76 3.39
CA HIS A 109 17.40 4.54 3.35
C HIS A 109 16.21 3.59 3.41
N VAL A 110 15.26 3.82 4.31
CA VAL A 110 14.03 3.02 4.42
C VAL A 110 12.84 3.82 3.88
N VAL A 111 12.15 3.29 2.89
CA VAL A 111 10.83 3.79 2.46
C VAL A 111 9.77 2.89 3.06
N TYR A 112 8.99 3.44 3.97
CA TYR A 112 7.92 2.71 4.66
C TYR A 112 6.54 3.10 4.12
N PHE A 113 5.74 2.09 3.78
CA PHE A 113 4.39 2.27 3.27
C PHE A 113 3.38 2.23 4.42
N SER A 114 3.05 3.42 4.93
CA SER A 114 2.01 3.66 5.93
C SER A 114 0.64 3.88 5.26
N SER A 115 -0.35 4.29 6.01
CA SER A 115 -1.73 4.45 5.52
C SER A 115 -2.35 5.76 5.95
N GLY A 116 -2.49 6.71 5.04
CA GLY A 116 -3.28 7.93 5.28
C GLY A 116 -4.77 7.63 5.49
N GLY A 117 -5.26 6.52 4.95
CA GLY A 117 -6.66 6.11 5.13
C GLY A 117 -7.01 5.57 6.51
N ALA A 118 -6.00 5.18 7.34
CA ALA A 118 -6.27 4.47 8.60
C ALA A 118 -5.72 5.16 9.85
N ILE A 119 -4.77 6.09 9.72
CA ILE A 119 -4.06 6.63 10.90
C ILE A 119 -4.67 7.92 11.46
N TYR A 120 -5.31 8.74 10.61
CA TYR A 120 -5.81 10.05 11.05
C TYR A 120 -7.09 9.97 11.88
N GLY A 121 -7.92 8.92 11.68
CA GLY A 121 -9.16 8.75 12.39
C GLY A 121 -10.30 9.61 11.83
N ARG A 122 -11.14 10.13 12.72
CA ARG A 122 -12.30 10.97 12.37
C ARG A 122 -12.01 12.45 12.57
N ARG A 123 -12.64 13.24 11.75
CA ARG A 123 -12.63 14.71 11.84
C ARG A 123 -14.05 15.22 11.58
N ALA A 124 -14.51 16.19 12.38
CA ALA A 124 -15.82 16.83 12.18
C ALA A 124 -15.82 17.69 10.91
N GLU A 125 -14.70 18.31 10.60
CA GLU A 125 -14.53 19.20 9.46
C GLU A 125 -14.00 18.42 8.25
N ARG A 126 -14.58 18.62 7.08
CA ARG A 126 -14.15 17.99 5.82
C ARG A 126 -13.00 18.80 5.18
N VAL A 127 -11.87 18.87 5.89
CA VAL A 127 -10.63 19.52 5.43
C VAL A 127 -9.57 18.45 5.23
N PRO A 128 -8.79 18.47 4.12
CA PRO A 128 -7.75 17.48 3.88
C PRO A 128 -6.75 17.33 5.03
N PHE A 129 -6.41 16.09 5.39
CA PHE A 129 -5.47 15.78 6.46
C PHE A 129 -4.05 16.12 6.06
N ARG A 130 -3.34 16.87 6.90
CA ARG A 130 -1.92 17.18 6.77
C ARG A 130 -1.07 16.21 7.57
N GLU A 131 0.20 16.08 7.23
CA GLU A 131 1.16 15.22 7.95
C GLU A 131 1.35 15.65 9.40
N THR A 132 1.10 16.91 9.71
CA THR A 132 1.17 17.51 11.06
C THR A 132 -0.09 17.32 11.90
N ASP A 133 -1.19 16.86 11.29
CA ASP A 133 -2.43 16.64 12.01
C ASP A 133 -2.31 15.48 12.99
N PHE A 134 -3.06 15.58 14.09
CA PHE A 134 -3.08 14.55 15.12
C PHE A 134 -3.64 13.25 14.58
N CYS A 135 -2.94 12.16 14.83
CA CYS A 135 -3.34 10.81 14.39
C CYS A 135 -4.12 10.10 15.49
N GLN A 136 -5.35 9.66 15.18
CA GLN A 136 -6.24 8.91 16.07
C GLN A 136 -6.77 7.65 15.36
N PRO A 137 -5.92 6.65 15.12
CA PRO A 137 -6.33 5.45 14.39
C PRO A 137 -7.49 4.74 15.08
N LEU A 138 -8.44 4.25 14.28
CA LEU A 138 -9.66 3.59 14.75
C LEU A 138 -9.59 2.06 14.67
N SER A 139 -8.48 1.48 14.22
CA SER A 139 -8.29 0.04 14.04
C SER A 139 -6.90 -0.40 14.49
N SER A 140 -6.74 -1.68 14.83
CA SER A 140 -5.44 -2.29 15.14
C SER A 140 -4.43 -2.05 14.01
N TYR A 141 -4.86 -2.20 12.76
CA TYR A 141 -4.05 -1.87 11.58
C TYR A 141 -3.49 -0.43 11.62
N GLY A 142 -4.35 0.56 11.84
CA GLY A 142 -3.95 1.96 11.91
C GLY A 142 -3.01 2.25 13.08
N ILE A 143 -3.28 1.65 14.26
CA ILE A 143 -2.42 1.74 15.44
C ILE A 143 -1.02 1.21 15.13
N GLN A 144 -0.93 0.04 14.49
CA GLN A 144 0.36 -0.56 14.16
C GLN A 144 1.11 0.24 13.11
N LYS A 145 0.42 0.77 12.08
CA LYS A 145 1.05 1.66 11.09
C LYS A 145 1.66 2.89 11.76
N LEU A 146 0.93 3.53 12.66
CA LEU A 146 1.43 4.70 13.40
C LEU A 146 2.57 4.32 14.36
N THR A 147 2.46 3.20 15.06
CA THR A 147 3.53 2.68 15.93
C THR A 147 4.81 2.41 15.14
N ALA A 148 4.69 1.83 13.95
CA ALA A 148 5.82 1.60 13.05
C ALA A 148 6.50 2.91 12.63
N GLU A 149 5.74 3.98 12.33
CA GLU A 149 6.28 5.31 12.04
C GLU A 149 7.14 5.84 13.20
N HIS A 150 6.70 5.63 14.45
CA HIS A 150 7.47 6.06 15.64
C HIS A 150 8.77 5.26 15.81
N TYR A 151 8.77 3.94 15.60
CA TYR A 151 10.00 3.14 15.67
C TYR A 151 10.99 3.51 14.55
N LEU A 152 10.50 3.78 13.34
CA LEU A 152 11.33 4.25 12.24
C LEU A 152 11.93 5.64 12.52
N ARG A 153 11.15 6.54 13.11
CA ARG A 153 11.67 7.84 13.57
C ARG A 153 12.77 7.68 14.59
N LEU A 154 12.55 6.84 15.61
CA LEU A 154 13.56 6.57 16.64
C LEU A 154 14.86 6.01 16.04
N ALA A 155 14.75 5.08 15.09
CA ALA A 155 15.93 4.51 14.41
C ALA A 155 16.67 5.57 13.55
N ALA A 156 15.94 6.50 12.93
CA ALA A 156 16.51 7.60 12.17
C ALA A 156 17.22 8.62 13.10
N GLU A 157 16.61 8.99 14.23
CA GLU A 157 17.20 9.87 15.24
C GLU A 157 18.48 9.29 15.84
N LYS A 158 18.55 7.97 16.01
CA LYS A 158 19.78 7.26 16.41
C LYS A 158 20.82 7.15 15.28
N GLY A 159 20.52 7.58 14.07
CA GLY A 159 21.41 7.53 12.92
C GLY A 159 21.65 6.14 12.34
N HIS A 160 20.78 5.17 12.65
CA HIS A 160 20.85 3.81 12.09
C HIS A 160 20.33 3.73 10.67
N ILE A 161 19.34 4.59 10.32
CA ILE A 161 18.73 4.69 9.00
C ILE A 161 18.52 6.16 8.61
N THR A 162 18.24 6.41 7.33
CA THR A 162 17.40 7.53 6.92
C THR A 162 16.04 6.98 6.51
N CYS A 163 14.95 7.75 6.61
CA CYS A 163 13.64 7.17 6.39
C CYS A 163 12.67 8.15 5.72
N THR A 164 11.88 7.65 4.78
CA THR A 164 10.69 8.33 4.28
C THR A 164 9.47 7.46 4.49
N VAL A 165 8.50 7.98 5.22
CA VAL A 165 7.19 7.36 5.44
C VAL A 165 6.22 7.89 4.41
N LEU A 166 5.57 7.00 3.67
CA LEU A 166 4.52 7.31 2.70
C LEU A 166 3.16 6.93 3.29
N ARG A 167 2.37 7.91 3.69
CA ARG A 167 0.99 7.74 4.16
C ARG A 167 0.07 7.69 2.95
N LEU A 168 -0.16 6.49 2.43
CA LEU A 168 -0.93 6.30 1.21
C LEU A 168 -2.43 6.48 1.43
N GLY A 169 -3.10 7.11 0.47
CA GLY A 169 -4.53 6.97 0.26
C GLY A 169 -4.90 5.56 -0.22
N ASN A 170 -6.10 5.37 -0.74
CA ASN A 170 -6.55 4.08 -1.27
C ASN A 170 -5.88 3.79 -2.62
N ALA A 171 -4.82 3.00 -2.60
CA ALA A 171 -4.09 2.65 -3.83
C ALA A 171 -4.95 1.77 -4.76
N TYR A 172 -4.88 2.04 -6.08
CA TYR A 172 -5.53 1.27 -7.13
C TYR A 172 -4.68 1.29 -8.41
N GLY A 173 -5.02 0.49 -9.42
CA GLY A 173 -4.31 0.51 -10.72
C GLY A 173 -3.88 -0.86 -11.24
N THR A 174 -4.17 -1.94 -10.51
CA THR A 174 -3.99 -3.31 -10.99
C THR A 174 -5.01 -4.23 -10.36
N LEU A 175 -5.23 -5.38 -10.98
CA LEU A 175 -6.16 -6.38 -10.47
C LEU A 175 -5.43 -7.34 -9.53
N LEU A 176 -6.13 -7.70 -8.47
CA LEU A 176 -5.69 -8.75 -7.55
C LEU A 176 -6.30 -10.10 -7.95
N PRO A 177 -5.61 -11.22 -7.66
CA PRO A 177 -6.22 -12.54 -7.76
C PRO A 177 -7.52 -12.62 -6.95
N ARG A 178 -8.50 -13.38 -7.43
CA ARG A 178 -9.86 -13.50 -6.85
C ARG A 178 -9.91 -13.75 -5.33
N HIS A 179 -8.94 -14.49 -4.81
CA HIS A 179 -8.87 -14.81 -3.37
C HIS A 179 -8.36 -13.65 -2.50
N ARG A 180 -7.92 -12.55 -3.11
CA ARG A 180 -7.45 -11.34 -2.39
C ARG A 180 -8.49 -10.24 -2.49
N MET A 181 -9.39 -10.20 -1.52
CA MET A 181 -10.44 -9.18 -1.40
C MET A 181 -9.89 -7.90 -0.78
N GLN A 182 -9.10 -7.13 -1.55
CA GLN A 182 -8.51 -5.87 -1.09
C GLN A 182 -8.72 -4.76 -2.12
N GLY A 183 -9.14 -3.59 -1.64
CA GLY A 183 -9.39 -2.41 -2.46
C GLY A 183 -10.73 -2.46 -3.21
N LEU A 184 -11.57 -1.46 -2.98
CA LEU A 184 -12.93 -1.39 -3.56
C LEU A 184 -12.93 -1.57 -5.06
N ILE A 185 -12.05 -0.86 -5.78
CA ILE A 185 -12.05 -0.83 -7.26
C ILE A 185 -11.74 -2.22 -7.83
N GLY A 186 -10.68 -2.86 -7.37
CA GLY A 186 -10.31 -4.19 -7.85
C GLY A 186 -11.35 -5.26 -7.53
N VAL A 187 -11.95 -5.19 -6.34
CA VAL A 187 -13.05 -6.09 -5.93
C VAL A 187 -14.27 -5.86 -6.81
N ALA A 188 -14.72 -4.61 -7.02
CA ALA A 188 -15.89 -4.30 -7.80
C ALA A 188 -15.75 -4.76 -9.27
N VAL A 189 -14.61 -4.48 -9.91
CA VAL A 189 -14.33 -4.94 -11.27
C VAL A 189 -14.39 -6.47 -11.35
N ASN A 190 -13.76 -7.19 -10.43
CA ASN A 190 -13.82 -8.65 -10.38
C ASN A 190 -15.25 -9.17 -10.18
N GLN A 191 -16.05 -8.57 -9.30
CA GLN A 191 -17.41 -9.01 -9.03
C GLN A 191 -18.34 -8.80 -10.23
N ILE A 192 -18.22 -7.66 -10.94
CA ILE A 192 -18.99 -7.41 -12.17
C ILE A 192 -18.70 -8.48 -13.23
N LEU A 193 -17.42 -8.80 -13.49
CA LEU A 193 -17.03 -9.82 -14.47
C LEU A 193 -17.63 -11.20 -14.19
N HIS A 194 -17.90 -11.49 -12.92
CA HIS A 194 -18.45 -12.76 -12.50
C HIS A 194 -19.94 -12.71 -12.14
N ASN A 195 -20.61 -11.60 -12.50
CA ASN A 195 -22.02 -11.36 -12.20
C ASN A 195 -22.36 -11.57 -10.71
N SER A 196 -21.44 -11.24 -9.83
CA SER A 196 -21.53 -11.38 -8.36
C SER A 196 -21.75 -10.01 -7.71
N PRO A 197 -22.44 -9.92 -6.55
CA PRO A 197 -22.66 -8.65 -5.89
C PRO A 197 -21.39 -8.09 -5.28
N VAL A 198 -21.24 -6.76 -5.32
CA VAL A 198 -20.23 -6.02 -4.57
C VAL A 198 -20.77 -5.73 -3.19
N ARG A 199 -20.12 -6.25 -2.17
CA ARG A 199 -20.47 -5.99 -0.77
C ARG A 199 -19.75 -4.76 -0.26
N ILE A 200 -20.55 -3.79 0.21
CA ILE A 200 -20.07 -2.56 0.82
C ILE A 200 -20.27 -2.65 2.32
N PHE A 201 -19.20 -2.41 3.07
CA PHE A 201 -19.24 -2.31 4.51
C PHE A 201 -19.29 -0.83 4.91
N GLY A 202 -20.33 -0.43 5.60
CA GLY A 202 -20.61 0.96 5.96
C GLY A 202 -21.38 1.73 4.85
N SER A 203 -21.34 3.06 4.90
CA SER A 203 -22.10 3.91 3.99
C SER A 203 -21.51 4.02 2.59
N PRO A 204 -22.31 3.94 1.51
CA PRO A 204 -21.89 4.30 0.16
C PRO A 204 -21.42 5.75 0.02
N GLU A 205 -21.84 6.62 0.93
CA GLU A 205 -21.46 8.04 0.97
C GLU A 205 -20.08 8.29 1.61
N ASN A 206 -19.44 7.25 2.13
CA ASN A 206 -18.11 7.38 2.70
C ASN A 206 -17.09 7.82 1.63
N ILE A 207 -16.38 8.90 1.92
CA ILE A 207 -15.42 9.51 1.00
C ILE A 207 -14.01 9.02 1.29
N ARG A 208 -13.29 8.65 0.23
CA ARG A 208 -11.89 8.22 0.27
C ARG A 208 -11.07 8.94 -0.80
N ASP A 209 -9.80 9.11 -0.49
CA ASP A 209 -8.78 9.56 -1.45
C ASP A 209 -8.18 8.33 -2.14
N TYR A 210 -8.23 8.31 -3.47
CA TYR A 210 -7.71 7.22 -4.29
C TYR A 210 -6.47 7.67 -5.05
N VAL A 211 -5.40 6.88 -5.01
CA VAL A 211 -4.14 7.16 -5.70
C VAL A 211 -3.76 6.01 -6.61
N HIS A 212 -3.42 6.31 -7.86
CA HIS A 212 -3.01 5.29 -8.81
C HIS A 212 -1.59 4.78 -8.51
N LEU A 213 -1.33 3.50 -8.79
CA LEU A 213 -0.02 2.89 -8.53
C LEU A 213 1.10 3.53 -9.35
N ASP A 214 0.85 4.07 -10.53
CA ASP A 214 1.87 4.83 -11.29
C ASP A 214 2.29 6.09 -10.54
N ASP A 215 1.35 6.80 -9.93
CA ASP A 215 1.64 7.99 -9.12
C ASP A 215 2.40 7.59 -7.84
N VAL A 216 2.08 6.44 -7.24
CA VAL A 216 2.84 5.89 -6.12
C VAL A 216 4.27 5.53 -6.54
N CYS A 217 4.46 4.92 -7.71
CA CYS A 217 5.79 4.64 -8.25
C CYS A 217 6.58 5.93 -8.50
N ALA A 218 5.93 6.97 -9.03
CA ALA A 218 6.57 8.26 -9.30
C ALA A 218 7.06 8.96 -8.02
N ILE A 219 6.31 8.93 -6.91
CA ILE A 219 6.82 9.49 -5.65
C ILE A 219 7.95 8.65 -5.07
N VAL A 220 7.90 7.32 -5.16
CA VAL A 220 8.99 6.45 -4.72
C VAL A 220 10.28 6.78 -5.48
N GLU A 221 10.23 6.96 -6.79
CA GLU A 221 11.40 7.37 -7.61
C GLU A 221 12.02 8.69 -7.11
N LYS A 222 11.18 9.69 -6.81
CA LYS A 222 11.64 10.98 -6.27
C LYS A 222 12.25 10.85 -4.87
N VAL A 223 11.67 10.02 -4.01
CA VAL A 223 12.18 9.74 -2.67
C VAL A 223 13.53 9.03 -2.72
N ILE A 224 13.70 8.07 -3.62
CA ILE A 224 14.97 7.36 -3.83
C ILE A 224 16.09 8.33 -4.23
N SER A 225 15.75 9.32 -5.06
CA SER A 225 16.72 10.34 -5.54
C SER A 225 17.06 11.38 -4.47
N ARG A 226 16.20 11.58 -3.47
CA ARG A 226 16.32 12.64 -2.46
C ARG A 226 16.23 12.09 -1.02
N LYS A 227 17.22 11.35 -0.59
CA LYS A 227 17.26 10.73 0.75
C LYS A 227 17.24 11.79 1.87
N ASN A 228 16.09 12.04 2.48
CA ASN A 228 15.96 12.87 3.67
C ASN A 228 16.32 12.09 4.93
N PRO A 229 16.86 12.72 6.00
CA PRO A 229 17.13 12.05 7.27
C PRO A 229 15.87 11.36 7.82
N PHE A 230 14.76 12.11 7.91
CA PHE A 230 13.42 11.58 8.21
C PHE A 230 12.36 12.48 7.56
N ALA A 231 11.43 11.87 6.84
CA ALA A 231 10.29 12.59 6.27
C ALA A 231 9.01 11.74 6.36
N ILE A 232 7.87 12.41 6.54
CA ILE A 232 6.53 11.81 6.39
C ILE A 232 5.84 12.57 5.27
N LEU A 233 5.24 11.84 4.34
CA LEU A 233 4.53 12.39 3.19
C LEU A 233 3.15 11.75 3.05
N ASN A 234 2.14 12.56 2.88
CA ASN A 234 0.86 12.12 2.37
C ASN A 234 0.95 11.85 0.86
N VAL A 235 0.45 10.71 0.43
CA VAL A 235 0.46 10.28 -0.97
C VAL A 235 -0.96 9.87 -1.37
N GLY A 236 -1.69 10.81 -1.90
CA GLY A 236 -3.08 10.70 -2.35
C GLY A 236 -3.29 11.48 -3.64
N SER A 237 -4.52 11.54 -4.11
CA SER A 237 -4.89 12.44 -5.20
C SER A 237 -5.20 13.86 -4.73
N GLY A 238 -5.39 14.05 -3.42
CA GLY A 238 -5.92 15.29 -2.86
C GLY A 238 -7.42 15.49 -3.14
N ARG A 239 -8.10 14.49 -3.69
CA ARG A 239 -9.51 14.51 -4.06
C ARG A 239 -10.26 13.35 -3.44
N GLY A 240 -11.45 13.64 -2.93
CA GLY A 240 -12.34 12.62 -2.36
C GLY A 240 -13.32 12.10 -3.40
N HIS A 241 -13.53 10.78 -3.41
CA HIS A 241 -14.62 10.13 -4.13
C HIS A 241 -15.42 9.29 -3.14
N SER A 242 -16.75 9.38 -3.23
CA SER A 242 -17.63 8.48 -2.46
C SER A 242 -17.52 7.04 -2.99
N VAL A 243 -17.86 6.07 -2.16
CA VAL A 243 -17.97 4.68 -2.60
C VAL A 243 -18.97 4.57 -3.74
N ALA A 244 -20.09 5.29 -3.66
CA ALA A 244 -21.12 5.33 -4.70
C ALA A 244 -20.57 5.88 -6.02
N ASP A 245 -19.82 7.01 -6.01
CA ASP A 245 -19.19 7.57 -7.21
C ASP A 245 -18.22 6.60 -7.87
N VAL A 246 -17.40 5.91 -7.06
CA VAL A 246 -16.44 4.92 -7.56
C VAL A 246 -17.17 3.77 -8.27
N LEU A 247 -18.23 3.23 -7.65
CA LEU A 247 -19.00 2.14 -8.24
C LEU A 247 -19.73 2.57 -9.50
N GLN A 248 -20.28 3.79 -9.54
CA GLN A 248 -20.92 4.33 -10.74
C GLN A 248 -19.90 4.48 -11.88
N ASN A 249 -18.70 5.00 -11.62
CA ASN A 249 -17.63 5.10 -12.62
C ASN A 249 -17.22 3.73 -13.17
N ILE A 250 -17.15 2.70 -12.33
CA ILE A 250 -16.82 1.33 -12.76
C ILE A 250 -17.97 0.77 -13.64
N GLN A 251 -19.22 0.94 -13.22
CA GLN A 251 -20.38 0.50 -13.97
C GLN A 251 -20.41 1.14 -15.36
N ASP A 252 -20.23 2.47 -15.44
CA ASP A 252 -20.18 3.22 -16.70
C ASP A 252 -19.07 2.73 -17.64
N CYS A 253 -17.89 2.42 -17.08
CA CYS A 253 -16.76 1.91 -17.86
C CYS A 253 -16.95 0.46 -18.33
N MET A 254 -17.68 -0.34 -17.57
CA MET A 254 -17.91 -1.76 -17.89
C MET A 254 -19.17 -2.00 -18.71
N ASP A 255 -20.04 -1.00 -18.87
CA ASP A 255 -21.34 -1.17 -19.53
C ASP A 255 -22.08 -2.43 -19.06
N SER A 256 -22.06 -2.65 -17.75
CA SER A 256 -22.60 -3.85 -17.12
C SER A 256 -23.28 -3.49 -15.81
N PRO A 257 -24.46 -4.04 -15.52
CA PRO A 257 -25.16 -3.72 -14.29
C PRO A 257 -24.36 -4.18 -13.07
N LEU A 258 -24.25 -3.31 -12.07
CA LEU A 258 -23.61 -3.59 -10.81
C LEU A 258 -24.66 -3.96 -9.76
N LYS A 259 -24.52 -5.14 -9.18
CA LYS A 259 -25.31 -5.53 -8.00
C LYS A 259 -24.55 -5.09 -6.77
N VAL A 260 -25.16 -4.28 -5.92
CA VAL A 260 -24.56 -3.78 -4.68
C VAL A 260 -25.35 -4.31 -3.50
N GLU A 261 -24.65 -4.89 -2.53
CA GLU A 261 -25.17 -5.29 -1.21
C GLU A 261 -24.51 -4.42 -0.15
N VAL A 262 -25.28 -3.57 0.51
CA VAL A 262 -24.82 -2.80 1.66
C VAL A 262 -24.97 -3.67 2.90
N ILE A 263 -23.85 -3.94 3.55
CA ILE A 263 -23.84 -4.70 4.81
C ILE A 263 -23.96 -3.69 5.95
N GLU A 264 -25.16 -3.59 6.50
CA GLU A 264 -25.45 -2.79 7.67
C GLU A 264 -25.03 -3.55 8.93
N ASP A 265 -23.81 -3.30 9.36
CA ASP A 265 -23.31 -3.78 10.64
C ASP A 265 -22.97 -2.57 11.52
N PRO A 266 -23.70 -2.37 12.64
CA PRO A 266 -23.47 -1.23 13.54
C PRO A 266 -22.05 -1.18 14.12
N GLU A 267 -21.36 -2.33 14.21
CA GLU A 267 -19.97 -2.37 14.67
C GLU A 267 -18.99 -1.82 13.64
N TRP A 268 -19.17 -2.12 12.36
CA TRP A 268 -18.30 -1.60 11.28
C TRP A 268 -18.36 -0.09 11.15
N GLY A 269 -19.52 0.52 11.35
CA GLY A 269 -19.69 1.97 11.34
C GLY A 269 -18.87 2.69 12.42
N ARG A 270 -18.52 2.00 13.51
CA ARG A 270 -17.72 2.58 14.60
C ARG A 270 -16.24 2.69 14.30
N TRP A 271 -15.72 1.85 13.39
CA TRP A 271 -14.31 1.72 13.08
C TRP A 271 -13.90 2.40 11.76
N LEU A 272 -14.85 2.93 11.01
CA LEU A 272 -14.60 3.62 9.76
C LEU A 272 -14.78 5.13 9.92
N SER A 273 -13.84 5.90 9.38
CA SER A 273 -14.06 7.32 9.14
C SER A 273 -15.03 7.48 7.95
N ASP A 274 -15.94 8.43 8.01
CA ASP A 274 -16.84 8.78 6.91
C ASP A 274 -16.15 9.58 5.81
N TRP A 275 -15.06 10.27 6.15
CA TRP A 275 -14.35 11.13 5.22
C TRP A 275 -12.83 11.07 5.45
N VAL A 276 -12.08 10.75 4.40
CA VAL A 276 -10.60 10.81 4.41
C VAL A 276 -10.10 11.30 3.06
N VAL A 277 -9.54 12.49 3.04
CA VAL A 277 -8.80 13.08 1.92
C VAL A 277 -7.48 13.62 2.44
N LEU A 278 -6.41 13.47 1.69
CA LEU A 278 -5.06 13.83 2.09
C LEU A 278 -4.64 15.18 1.50
N ASP A 279 -4.05 16.04 2.31
CA ASP A 279 -3.32 17.19 1.82
C ASP A 279 -1.96 16.70 1.29
N ILE A 280 -1.67 17.00 0.03
CA ILE A 280 -0.46 16.55 -0.67
C ILE A 280 0.54 17.69 -0.92
N ASP A 281 0.33 18.86 -0.32
CA ASP A 281 1.14 20.04 -0.54
C ASP A 281 2.60 19.83 -0.18
N LYS A 282 2.88 19.06 0.86
CA LYS A 282 4.25 18.73 1.24
C LYS A 282 4.96 17.88 0.18
N ALA A 283 4.31 16.86 -0.35
CA ALA A 283 4.88 16.06 -1.44
C ALA A 283 5.11 16.91 -2.70
N ARG A 284 4.20 17.84 -2.99
CA ARG A 284 4.34 18.80 -4.10
C ARG A 284 5.51 19.75 -3.90
N THR A 285 5.62 20.39 -2.76
CA THR A 285 6.62 21.45 -2.51
C THR A 285 8.02 20.89 -2.26
N GLU A 286 8.14 19.80 -1.49
CA GLU A 286 9.45 19.24 -1.15
C GLU A 286 9.99 18.29 -2.20
N PHE A 287 9.13 17.52 -2.90
CA PHE A 287 9.56 16.51 -3.87
C PHE A 287 9.16 16.82 -5.32
N GLY A 288 8.44 17.92 -5.56
CA GLY A 288 7.94 18.25 -6.90
C GLY A 288 7.03 17.17 -7.46
N TRP A 289 6.27 16.47 -6.57
CA TRP A 289 5.38 15.40 -6.96
C TRP A 289 3.93 15.84 -6.91
N VAL A 290 3.20 15.51 -7.96
CA VAL A 290 1.75 15.62 -8.05
C VAL A 290 1.20 14.35 -8.70
N PRO A 291 0.02 13.86 -8.31
CA PRO A 291 -0.65 12.78 -9.01
C PRO A 291 -1.10 13.28 -10.40
N VAL A 292 -0.81 12.50 -11.42
CA VAL A 292 -1.11 12.86 -12.82
C VAL A 292 -2.11 11.94 -13.47
N VAL A 293 -2.38 10.78 -12.87
CA VAL A 293 -3.29 9.79 -13.45
C VAL A 293 -4.74 10.21 -13.21
N ASP A 294 -5.48 10.40 -14.31
CA ASP A 294 -6.90 10.68 -14.27
C ASP A 294 -7.70 9.45 -13.80
N PHE A 295 -8.53 9.64 -12.80
CA PHE A 295 -9.25 8.56 -12.12
C PHE A 295 -10.15 7.76 -13.07
N ARG A 296 -10.95 8.43 -13.90
CA ARG A 296 -11.88 7.77 -14.83
C ARG A 296 -11.16 7.05 -15.95
N THR A 297 -10.09 7.66 -16.47
CA THR A 297 -9.24 7.04 -17.49
C THR A 297 -8.57 5.78 -16.98
N ALA A 298 -8.05 5.81 -15.75
CA ALA A 298 -7.43 4.64 -15.12
C ALA A 298 -8.44 3.50 -14.87
N ILE A 299 -9.64 3.80 -14.38
CA ILE A 299 -10.69 2.78 -14.22
C ILE A 299 -11.03 2.14 -15.57
N ARG A 300 -11.17 2.95 -16.63
CA ARG A 300 -11.44 2.43 -17.98
C ARG A 300 -10.33 1.50 -18.47
N ALA A 301 -9.06 1.86 -18.27
CA ALA A 301 -7.92 1.01 -18.63
C ALA A 301 -7.95 -0.32 -17.87
N MET A 302 -8.15 -0.28 -16.55
CA MET A 302 -8.27 -1.49 -15.71
C MET A 302 -9.42 -2.40 -16.15
N THR A 303 -10.59 -1.84 -16.46
CA THR A 303 -11.77 -2.61 -16.88
C THR A 303 -11.56 -3.24 -18.26
N THR A 304 -10.87 -2.55 -19.17
CA THR A 304 -10.52 -3.09 -20.51
C THR A 304 -9.55 -4.26 -20.37
N GLU A 305 -8.46 -4.10 -19.64
CA GLU A 305 -7.48 -5.18 -19.39
C GLU A 305 -8.17 -6.42 -18.80
N CYS A 306 -9.06 -6.21 -17.85
CA CYS A 306 -9.79 -7.29 -17.19
C CYS A 306 -10.69 -8.07 -18.15
N ARG A 307 -11.37 -7.39 -19.06
CA ARG A 307 -12.20 -8.02 -20.10
C ARG A 307 -11.35 -8.85 -21.09
N GLU A 308 -10.19 -8.36 -21.47
CA GLU A 308 -9.27 -9.07 -22.37
C GLU A 308 -8.73 -10.35 -21.71
N GLN A 309 -8.34 -10.29 -20.45
CA GLN A 309 -7.90 -11.45 -19.68
C GLN A 309 -9.02 -12.51 -19.53
N SER A 310 -10.25 -12.09 -19.27
CA SER A 310 -11.39 -12.99 -19.18
C SER A 310 -11.68 -13.70 -20.52
N LYS A 311 -11.62 -12.99 -21.64
CA LYS A 311 -11.83 -13.58 -22.98
C LYS A 311 -10.75 -14.59 -23.33
N SER A 312 -9.50 -14.34 -23.00
CA SER A 312 -8.40 -15.26 -23.26
C SER A 312 -8.51 -16.57 -22.46
N LEU A 313 -8.98 -16.49 -21.22
CA LEU A 313 -9.25 -17.66 -20.38
C LEU A 313 -10.41 -18.51 -20.91
N THR A 314 -11.48 -17.88 -21.42
CA THR A 314 -12.64 -18.58 -21.97
C THR A 314 -12.34 -19.21 -23.35
N ALA A 315 -11.37 -18.67 -24.09
CA ALA A 315 -10.96 -19.23 -25.39
C ALA A 315 -10.00 -20.43 -25.27
N MET A 316 -9.47 -20.71 -24.07
CA MET A 316 -8.58 -21.83 -23.76
C MET A 316 -9.28 -23.03 -23.09
N THR A 317 -10.57 -22.85 -22.73
CA THR A 317 -11.45 -23.92 -22.20
C THR A 317 -12.43 -24.40 -23.26
#